data_24e6dd08a6739bbcaf232cb45cb70d83
#
_entry.id   24e6dd08a6739bbcaf232cb45cb70d83
#
_cell.length_a   1.000
_cell.length_b   1.000
_cell.length_c   1.000
_cell.angle_alpha   90.00
_cell.angle_beta   90.00
_cell.angle_gamma   90.00
#
_symmetry.space_group_name_H-M   'P 1'
#
loop_
_entity.id
_entity.type
_entity.pdbx_description
1 polymer ?
#
loop_
_entity_poly.entity_id
_entity_poly.type
_entity_poly.pdbx_seq_one_letter_code
_entity_poly.pdbx_strand_id
1 'polypeptide(L)'
;MILASHVIFGTYGFWLPNEPRGSWSDFVGRWELTRFGKATTVTSHRSLARVAHDRALREAAKEALLHPPVRFTGVQALAVGQGFIKAIEDASYTIFACAILPDHVHLVVCRHARKPRKIVGHLKARATRQLKASGLWQDLERPVWGLRAWAVYLDTRFDVRRAIRYVERNPGKEGKALQRWSFVTPFD
;
A
#
# COMPACT_ATOMS: atom_id res chain seq x y z
N MET A 1 -13.32 -16.08 13.79
CA MET A 1 -13.71 -14.64 13.99
C MET A 1 -12.54 -13.79 13.52
N ILE A 2 -12.76 -12.78 12.64
CA ILE A 2 -11.71 -11.90 12.14
C ILE A 2 -11.11 -11.09 13.30
N LEU A 3 -9.79 -11.17 13.51
CA LEU A 3 -9.06 -10.42 14.54
C LEU A 3 -8.43 -9.15 13.96
N ALA A 4 -7.89 -9.23 12.76
CA ALA A 4 -7.21 -8.13 12.09
C ALA A 4 -7.30 -8.28 10.56
N SER A 5 -6.73 -7.32 9.86
CA SER A 5 -6.54 -7.39 8.40
C SER A 5 -5.12 -6.96 8.06
N HIS A 6 -4.45 -7.72 7.19
CA HIS A 6 -3.25 -7.26 6.52
C HIS A 6 -3.67 -6.58 5.22
N VAL A 7 -3.31 -5.33 5.05
CA VAL A 7 -3.62 -4.54 3.87
C VAL A 7 -2.37 -4.04 3.17
N ILE A 8 -2.42 -4.01 1.84
CA ILE A 8 -1.36 -3.46 0.99
C ILE A 8 -2.01 -2.47 0.03
N PHE A 9 -1.42 -1.30 -0.11
CA PHE A 9 -1.86 -0.32 -1.08
C PHE A 9 -0.68 0.45 -1.65
N GLY A 10 -0.72 0.64 -2.95
CA GLY A 10 0.37 1.27 -3.70
C GLY A 10 0.16 2.76 -3.90
N THR A 11 1.26 3.43 -4.20
CA THR A 11 1.27 4.74 -4.81
C THR A 11 0.75 4.67 -6.25
N TYR A 12 0.58 5.81 -6.91
CA TYR A 12 0.24 5.86 -8.32
C TYR A 12 1.31 5.16 -9.17
N GLY A 13 0.89 4.29 -10.06
CA GLY A 13 1.78 3.53 -10.94
C GLY A 13 2.43 2.29 -10.31
N PHE A 14 2.05 1.89 -9.07
CA PHE A 14 2.60 0.71 -8.42
C PHE A 14 2.10 -0.59 -9.04
N TRP A 15 0.79 -0.77 -9.18
CA TRP A 15 0.19 -1.95 -9.81
C TRP A 15 -0.23 -1.64 -11.23
N LEU A 16 0.54 -2.14 -12.16
CA LEU A 16 0.30 -2.04 -13.60
C LEU A 16 0.03 -3.42 -14.19
N PRO A 17 -0.52 -3.49 -15.42
CA PRO A 17 -0.57 -4.74 -16.17
C PRO A 17 0.81 -5.38 -16.23
N ASN A 18 0.86 -6.70 -16.27
CA ASN A 18 2.12 -7.47 -16.27
C ASN A 18 3.00 -7.29 -15.02
N GLU A 19 2.44 -6.82 -13.89
CA GLU A 19 3.14 -6.78 -12.60
C GLU A 19 3.03 -8.15 -11.91
N PRO A 20 4.15 -8.88 -11.69
CA PRO A 20 4.11 -10.24 -11.16
C PRO A 20 3.59 -10.30 -9.71
N ARG A 21 3.76 -9.22 -8.94
CA ARG A 21 3.20 -9.13 -7.59
C ARG A 21 1.68 -9.12 -7.59
N GLY A 22 1.09 -8.80 -8.73
CA GLY A 22 -0.34 -8.80 -8.94
C GLY A 22 -1.10 -7.79 -8.11
N SER A 23 -2.36 -7.67 -8.43
CA SER A 23 -3.34 -6.95 -7.64
C SER A 23 -4.59 -7.81 -7.50
N TRP A 24 -5.48 -7.45 -6.59
CA TRP A 24 -6.79 -8.09 -6.50
C TRP A 24 -7.82 -7.42 -7.44
N SER A 25 -7.34 -6.73 -8.45
CA SER A 25 -8.21 -6.07 -9.42
C SER A 25 -8.31 -6.91 -10.68
N ASP A 26 -9.52 -7.22 -11.07
CA ASP A 26 -9.83 -7.81 -12.38
C ASP A 26 -9.86 -6.77 -13.49
N PHE A 27 -9.63 -5.50 -13.14
CA PHE A 27 -9.73 -4.38 -14.04
C PHE A 27 -8.45 -3.53 -14.03
N VAL A 28 -7.93 -3.26 -15.23
CA VAL A 28 -6.90 -2.25 -15.46
C VAL A 28 -7.57 -0.89 -15.34
N GLY A 29 -7.14 -0.07 -14.38
CA GLY A 29 -7.82 1.17 -14.00
C GLY A 29 -7.89 2.25 -15.08
N ARG A 30 -7.21 2.05 -16.21
CA ARG A 30 -7.23 2.93 -17.39
C ARG A 30 -7.26 2.11 -18.67
N TRP A 31 -8.09 2.52 -19.60
CA TRP A 31 -8.25 1.87 -20.90
C TRP A 31 -6.94 1.79 -21.66
N GLU A 32 -6.15 2.85 -21.66
CA GLU A 32 -4.88 2.95 -22.39
C GLU A 32 -3.84 1.93 -21.92
N LEU A 33 -3.98 1.43 -20.69
CA LEU A 33 -3.08 0.42 -20.13
C LEU A 33 -3.49 -1.01 -20.48
N THR A 34 -4.68 -1.24 -21.03
CA THR A 34 -5.14 -2.59 -21.37
C THR A 34 -4.30 -3.24 -22.47
N ARG A 35 -3.68 -2.44 -23.33
CA ARG A 35 -2.74 -2.90 -24.36
C ARG A 35 -1.48 -3.58 -23.80
N PHE A 36 -1.13 -3.31 -22.56
CA PHE A 36 0.03 -3.91 -21.87
C PHE A 36 -0.32 -5.19 -21.12
N GLY A 37 -1.51 -5.70 -21.28
CA GLY A 37 -1.98 -6.94 -20.68
C GLY A 37 -3.16 -6.77 -19.76
N LYS A 38 -3.67 -7.89 -19.28
CA LYS A 38 -4.77 -7.94 -18.32
C LYS A 38 -4.30 -7.50 -16.93
N ALA A 39 -5.24 -7.11 -16.07
CA ALA A 39 -4.98 -6.98 -14.66
C ALA A 39 -4.47 -8.33 -14.12
N THR A 40 -3.36 -8.31 -13.40
CA THR A 40 -2.80 -9.53 -12.83
C THR A 40 -3.51 -9.82 -11.51
N THR A 41 -4.48 -10.74 -11.52
CA THR A 41 -5.17 -11.19 -10.32
C THR A 41 -4.35 -12.27 -9.64
N VAL A 42 -3.95 -12.05 -8.40
CA VAL A 42 -3.22 -13.02 -7.60
C VAL A 42 -4.08 -13.48 -6.44
N THR A 43 -4.45 -14.77 -6.46
CA THR A 43 -5.20 -15.44 -5.38
C THR A 43 -4.29 -16.23 -4.43
N SER A 44 -2.99 -16.32 -4.75
CA SER A 44 -2.02 -17.08 -3.96
C SER A 44 -1.58 -16.30 -2.72
N HIS A 45 -1.45 -16.99 -1.59
CA HIS A 45 -0.81 -16.46 -0.37
C HIS A 45 0.73 -16.38 -0.48
N ARG A 46 1.32 -16.90 -1.57
CA ARG A 46 2.77 -16.85 -1.80
C ARG A 46 3.16 -15.58 -2.53
N SER A 47 4.32 -15.03 -2.17
CA SER A 47 4.90 -13.90 -2.89
C SER A 47 5.26 -14.31 -4.33
N LEU A 48 4.72 -13.61 -5.30
CA LEU A 48 5.01 -13.80 -6.72
C LEU A 48 6.06 -12.81 -7.26
N ALA A 49 6.74 -12.08 -6.38
CA ALA A 49 7.72 -11.06 -6.76
C ALA A 49 8.88 -11.58 -7.63
N ARG A 50 9.13 -12.90 -7.60
CA ARG A 50 10.18 -13.57 -8.37
C ARG A 50 9.68 -14.30 -9.61
N VAL A 51 8.38 -14.24 -9.90
CA VAL A 51 7.83 -14.87 -11.09
C VAL A 51 8.34 -14.12 -12.33
N ALA A 52 8.78 -14.89 -13.33
CA ALA A 52 9.21 -14.32 -14.60
C ALA A 52 8.05 -13.55 -15.25
N HIS A 53 8.33 -12.37 -15.75
CA HIS A 53 7.38 -11.51 -16.43
C HIS A 53 8.10 -10.67 -17.48
N ASP A 54 7.33 -10.15 -18.42
CA ASP A 54 7.86 -9.26 -19.44
C ASP A 54 8.19 -7.88 -18.83
N ARG A 55 9.48 -7.67 -18.56
CA ARG A 55 9.98 -6.42 -17.97
C ARG A 55 9.85 -5.24 -18.94
N ALA A 56 10.10 -5.47 -20.24
CA ALA A 56 10.00 -4.41 -21.25
C ALA A 56 8.55 -3.91 -21.35
N LEU A 57 7.59 -4.82 -21.39
CA LEU A 57 6.18 -4.48 -21.43
C LEU A 57 5.73 -3.74 -20.16
N ARG A 58 6.28 -4.10 -19.00
CA ARG A 58 6.01 -3.39 -17.74
C ARG A 58 6.57 -1.98 -17.72
N GLU A 59 7.79 -1.77 -18.22
CA GLU A 59 8.36 -0.43 -18.32
C GLU A 59 7.58 0.42 -19.34
N ALA A 60 7.22 -0.13 -20.50
CA ALA A 60 6.35 0.54 -21.47
C ALA A 60 4.99 0.93 -20.87
N ALA A 61 4.42 0.10 -19.98
CA ALA A 61 3.20 0.46 -19.26
C ALA A 61 3.40 1.63 -18.28
N LYS A 62 4.58 1.77 -17.67
CA LYS A 62 4.91 2.94 -16.84
C LYS A 62 5.05 4.22 -17.64
N GLU A 63 5.70 4.14 -18.82
CA GLU A 63 5.86 5.28 -19.74
C GLU A 63 4.53 5.77 -20.30
N ALA A 64 3.56 4.86 -20.46
CA ALA A 64 2.20 5.18 -20.91
C ALA A 64 1.30 5.79 -19.84
N LEU A 65 1.77 5.94 -18.61
CA LEU A 65 1.02 6.61 -17.56
C LEU A 65 0.91 8.13 -17.85
N LEU A 66 -0.23 8.72 -17.45
CA LEU A 66 -0.43 10.18 -17.59
C LEU A 66 0.59 10.99 -16.78
N HIS A 67 0.99 10.47 -15.63
CA HIS A 67 2.02 11.06 -14.78
C HIS A 67 3.06 9.99 -14.44
N PRO A 68 4.31 10.37 -14.15
CA PRO A 68 5.32 9.42 -13.70
C PRO A 68 4.85 8.63 -12.46
N PRO A 69 5.27 7.36 -12.31
CA PRO A 69 4.99 6.60 -11.08
C PRO A 69 5.47 7.35 -9.84
N VAL A 70 4.70 7.28 -8.78
CA VAL A 70 5.05 7.96 -7.52
C VAL A 70 5.97 7.06 -6.69
N ARG A 71 7.09 7.64 -6.24
CA ARG A 71 8.00 7.02 -5.28
C ARG A 71 8.32 8.03 -4.18
N PHE A 72 7.94 7.71 -2.95
CA PHE A 72 8.18 8.56 -1.79
C PHE A 72 9.67 8.63 -1.45
N THR A 73 10.12 9.82 -1.15
CA THR A 73 11.37 10.05 -0.41
C THR A 73 11.16 9.73 1.08
N GLY A 74 12.24 9.66 1.87
CA GLY A 74 12.13 9.46 3.32
C GLY A 74 11.29 10.54 4.01
N VAL A 75 11.46 11.81 3.59
CA VAL A 75 10.69 12.95 4.13
C VAL A 75 9.20 12.82 3.77
N GLN A 76 8.89 12.43 2.55
CA GLN A 76 7.49 12.17 2.15
C GLN A 76 6.89 10.99 2.90
N ALA A 77 7.65 9.92 3.15
CA ALA A 77 7.18 8.78 3.96
C ALA A 77 6.86 9.20 5.40
N LEU A 78 7.67 10.09 6.00
CA LEU A 78 7.37 10.67 7.32
C LEU A 78 6.07 11.48 7.30
N ALA A 79 5.87 12.32 6.30
CA ALA A 79 4.63 13.09 6.15
C ALA A 79 3.40 12.18 5.96
N VAL A 80 3.56 11.09 5.20
CA VAL A 80 2.51 10.06 5.08
C VAL A 80 2.18 9.47 6.44
N GLY A 81 3.18 9.10 7.25
CA GLY A 81 3.01 8.60 8.62
C GLY A 81 2.29 9.60 9.51
N GLN A 82 2.62 10.89 9.44
CA GLN A 82 1.90 11.95 10.16
C GLN A 82 0.43 12.04 9.75
N GLY A 83 0.14 11.90 8.45
CA GLY A 83 -1.22 11.82 7.96
C GLY A 83 -1.98 10.59 8.47
N PHE A 84 -1.28 9.46 8.66
CA PHE A 84 -1.88 8.26 9.26
C PHE A 84 -2.23 8.47 10.72
N ILE A 85 -1.40 9.17 11.51
CA ILE A 85 -1.72 9.55 12.89
C ILE A 85 -3.07 10.27 12.92
N LYS A 86 -3.27 11.26 12.05
CA LYS A 86 -4.54 12.00 11.99
C LYS A 86 -5.74 11.11 11.64
N ALA A 87 -5.58 10.16 10.73
CA ALA A 87 -6.65 9.23 10.38
C ALA A 87 -6.97 8.26 11.56
N ILE A 88 -5.95 7.85 12.31
CA ILE A 88 -6.07 6.99 13.48
C ILE A 88 -6.80 7.72 14.59
N GLU A 89 -6.42 8.96 14.89
CA GLU A 89 -7.09 9.83 15.86
C GLU A 89 -8.57 10.06 15.52
N ASP A 90 -8.87 10.38 14.25
CA ASP A 90 -10.24 10.64 13.77
C ASP A 90 -11.21 9.47 13.94
N ALA A 91 -10.71 8.25 13.90
CA ALA A 91 -11.56 7.06 13.80
C ALA A 91 -11.16 5.91 14.73
N SER A 92 -10.24 6.17 15.65
CA SER A 92 -9.77 5.21 16.66
C SER A 92 -9.29 3.88 16.07
N TYR A 93 -8.53 3.92 14.98
CA TYR A 93 -7.95 2.71 14.41
C TYR A 93 -6.83 2.19 15.31
N THR A 94 -6.76 0.88 15.52
CA THR A 94 -5.61 0.23 16.15
C THR A 94 -4.74 -0.41 15.09
N ILE A 95 -3.49 0.01 14.99
CA ILE A 95 -2.51 -0.47 14.00
C ILE A 95 -1.48 -1.32 14.71
N PHE A 96 -1.31 -2.58 14.30
CA PHE A 96 -0.36 -3.51 14.91
C PHE A 96 1.00 -3.54 14.21
N ALA A 97 1.06 -3.14 12.95
CA ALA A 97 2.31 -2.98 12.21
C ALA A 97 2.12 -2.05 11.00
N CYS A 98 3.14 -1.29 10.64
CA CYS A 98 3.14 -0.44 9.46
C CYS A 98 4.54 -0.38 8.84
N ALA A 99 4.61 -0.49 7.50
CA ALA A 99 5.79 -0.19 6.71
C ALA A 99 5.39 0.70 5.53
N ILE A 100 5.93 1.90 5.48
CA ILE A 100 5.73 2.88 4.40
C ILE A 100 6.97 2.81 3.49
N LEU A 101 6.82 2.14 2.36
CA LEU A 101 7.87 1.96 1.37
C LEU A 101 7.76 3.02 0.26
N PRO A 102 8.77 3.18 -0.58
CA PRO A 102 8.73 4.25 -1.60
C PRO A 102 7.52 4.19 -2.52
N ASP A 103 7.03 3.01 -2.86
CA ASP A 103 5.95 2.82 -3.83
C ASP A 103 4.72 2.09 -3.28
N HIS A 104 4.76 1.64 -2.04
CA HIS A 104 3.61 0.99 -1.41
C HIS A 104 3.68 1.00 0.12
N VAL A 105 2.55 0.66 0.74
CA VAL A 105 2.41 0.57 2.19
C VAL A 105 1.89 -0.82 2.55
N HIS A 106 2.51 -1.44 3.56
CA HIS A 106 1.97 -2.59 4.28
C HIS A 106 1.44 -2.15 5.64
N LEU A 107 0.29 -2.67 6.02
CA LEU A 107 -0.35 -2.36 7.30
C LEU A 107 -1.05 -3.58 7.87
N VAL A 108 -0.92 -3.82 9.17
CA VAL A 108 -1.78 -4.73 9.92
C VAL A 108 -2.68 -3.88 10.81
N VAL A 109 -3.98 -3.91 10.54
CA VAL A 109 -4.99 -3.15 11.27
C VAL A 109 -5.93 -4.09 12.02
N CYS A 110 -6.21 -3.78 13.28
CA CYS A 110 -7.18 -4.49 14.11
C CYS A 110 -8.56 -4.49 13.44
N ARG A 111 -9.38 -5.49 13.78
CA ARG A 111 -10.80 -5.49 13.40
C ARG A 111 -11.44 -4.16 13.80
N HIS A 112 -12.19 -3.58 12.88
CA HIS A 112 -12.89 -2.32 13.08
C HIS A 112 -14.29 -2.38 12.43
N ALA A 113 -15.22 -1.52 12.84
CA ALA A 113 -16.54 -1.42 12.24
C ALA A 113 -16.49 -1.03 10.74
N ARG A 114 -15.51 -0.21 10.35
CA ARG A 114 -15.26 0.12 8.95
C ARG A 114 -14.51 -1.03 8.27
N LYS A 115 -14.93 -1.40 7.05
CA LYS A 115 -14.23 -2.38 6.20
C LYS A 115 -12.80 -1.89 5.87
N PRO A 116 -11.80 -2.78 5.68
CA PRO A 116 -10.41 -2.42 5.38
C PRO A 116 -10.27 -1.42 4.23
N ARG A 117 -11.06 -1.57 3.16
CA ARG A 117 -11.05 -0.63 2.02
C ARG A 117 -11.39 0.82 2.43
N LYS A 118 -12.33 1.00 3.37
CA LYS A 118 -12.71 2.33 3.86
C LYS A 118 -11.64 2.92 4.77
N ILE A 119 -10.97 2.07 5.59
CA ILE A 119 -9.83 2.47 6.39
C ILE A 119 -8.69 2.97 5.49
N VAL A 120 -8.32 2.19 4.47
CA VAL A 120 -7.28 2.59 3.52
C VAL A 120 -7.63 3.89 2.79
N GLY A 121 -8.89 4.07 2.38
CA GLY A 121 -9.33 5.33 1.77
C GLY A 121 -9.14 6.53 2.69
N HIS A 122 -9.44 6.38 3.97
CA HIS A 122 -9.25 7.42 4.98
C HIS A 122 -7.76 7.72 5.22
N LEU A 123 -6.91 6.69 5.38
CA LEU A 123 -5.46 6.83 5.51
C LEU A 123 -4.85 7.57 4.31
N LYS A 124 -5.21 7.17 3.09
CA LYS A 124 -4.77 7.82 1.85
C LYS A 124 -5.16 9.30 1.81
N ALA A 125 -6.41 9.62 2.16
CA ALA A 125 -6.92 10.99 2.15
C ALA A 125 -6.16 11.88 3.14
N ARG A 126 -5.95 11.41 4.38
CA ARG A 126 -5.21 12.15 5.40
C ARG A 126 -3.73 12.31 5.04
N ALA A 127 -3.09 11.25 4.51
CA ALA A 127 -1.72 11.32 4.04
C ALA A 127 -1.54 12.31 2.87
N THR A 128 -2.46 12.32 1.91
CA THR A 128 -2.42 13.30 0.81
C THR A 128 -2.55 14.73 1.33
N ARG A 129 -3.46 14.98 2.28
CA ARG A 129 -3.60 16.31 2.90
C ARG A 129 -2.31 16.72 3.61
N GLN A 130 -1.70 15.80 4.35
CA GLN A 130 -0.44 16.07 5.06
C GLN A 130 0.70 16.38 4.10
N LEU A 131 0.86 15.61 3.03
CA LEU A 131 1.87 15.87 1.98
C LEU A 131 1.70 17.26 1.36
N LYS A 132 0.46 17.67 1.07
CA LYS A 132 0.14 19.00 0.54
C LYS A 132 0.41 20.10 1.56
N ALA A 133 -0.04 19.94 2.79
CA ALA A 133 0.16 20.91 3.87
C ALA A 133 1.64 21.13 4.20
N SER A 134 2.48 20.10 4.03
CA SER A 134 3.94 20.19 4.23
C SER A 134 4.69 20.70 3.00
N GLY A 135 4.01 21.10 1.92
CA GLY A 135 4.66 21.54 0.66
C GLY A 135 5.38 20.42 -0.11
N LEU A 136 5.20 19.16 0.31
CA LEU A 136 5.89 18.00 -0.28
C LEU A 136 5.14 17.41 -1.48
N TRP A 137 3.98 17.97 -1.82
CA TRP A 137 3.15 17.58 -2.97
C TRP A 137 2.46 18.81 -3.56
N GLN A 138 3.05 19.37 -4.60
CA GLN A 138 2.59 20.63 -5.22
C GLN A 138 1.68 20.38 -6.43
N ASP A 139 1.89 19.28 -7.15
CA ASP A 139 1.05 18.92 -8.29
C ASP A 139 -0.31 18.40 -7.79
N LEU A 140 -1.33 19.23 -7.97
CA LEU A 140 -2.69 18.93 -7.48
C LEU A 140 -3.44 17.93 -8.37
N GLU A 141 -3.07 17.81 -9.63
CA GLU A 141 -3.72 16.91 -10.59
C GLU A 141 -3.11 15.51 -10.56
N ARG A 142 -1.85 15.40 -10.19
CA ARG A 142 -1.16 14.11 -10.08
C ARG A 142 -1.63 13.32 -8.86
N PRO A 143 -2.19 12.12 -9.05
CA PRO A 143 -2.63 11.30 -7.92
C PRO A 143 -1.41 10.78 -7.13
N VAL A 144 -1.49 10.85 -5.80
CA VAL A 144 -0.48 10.25 -4.90
C VAL A 144 -0.58 8.72 -4.92
N TRP A 145 -1.81 8.20 -4.94
CA TRP A 145 -2.12 6.80 -4.67
C TRP A 145 -2.74 6.09 -5.86
N GLY A 146 -2.44 4.80 -5.98
CA GLY A 146 -3.22 3.89 -6.80
C GLY A 146 -4.65 3.76 -6.25
N LEU A 147 -5.60 3.40 -7.15
CA LEU A 147 -7.03 3.39 -6.81
C LEU A 147 -7.39 2.33 -5.76
N ARG A 148 -6.79 1.15 -5.83
CA ARG A 148 -7.20 -0.02 -5.05
C ARG A 148 -6.23 -0.36 -3.92
N ALA A 149 -6.66 -1.28 -3.06
CA ALA A 149 -5.88 -1.89 -2.01
C ALA A 149 -6.16 -3.39 -2.05
N TRP A 150 -5.17 -4.16 -1.61
CA TRP A 150 -5.29 -5.59 -1.33
C TRP A 150 -5.49 -5.76 0.17
N ALA A 151 -6.36 -6.71 0.58
CA ALA A 151 -6.62 -6.99 1.99
C ALA A 151 -6.86 -8.49 2.21
N VAL A 152 -6.24 -9.04 3.25
CA VAL A 152 -6.49 -10.40 3.75
C VAL A 152 -6.97 -10.30 5.19
N TYR A 153 -8.03 -11.01 5.51
CA TYR A 153 -8.50 -11.16 6.88
C TYR A 153 -7.63 -12.18 7.63
N LEU A 154 -7.37 -11.88 8.88
CA LEU A 154 -6.54 -12.67 9.79
C LEU A 154 -7.43 -13.17 10.93
N ASP A 155 -7.64 -14.47 10.99
CA ASP A 155 -8.63 -15.07 11.88
C ASP A 155 -8.02 -15.67 13.14
N THR A 156 -6.70 -15.91 13.13
CA THR A 156 -5.98 -16.49 14.28
C THR A 156 -4.90 -15.54 14.79
N ARG A 157 -4.57 -15.65 16.08
CA ARG A 157 -3.44 -14.91 16.66
C ARG A 157 -2.11 -15.23 15.97
N PHE A 158 -1.95 -16.49 15.53
CA PHE A 158 -0.77 -16.90 14.77
C PHE A 158 -0.64 -16.13 13.45
N ASP A 159 -1.73 -16.00 12.68
CA ASP A 159 -1.73 -15.27 11.42
C ASP A 159 -1.46 -13.78 11.63
N VAL A 160 -2.02 -13.17 12.68
CA VAL A 160 -1.76 -11.78 13.04
C VAL A 160 -0.27 -11.58 13.34
N ARG A 161 0.32 -12.40 14.21
CA ARG A 161 1.75 -12.33 14.54
C ARG A 161 2.64 -12.57 13.32
N ARG A 162 2.26 -13.50 12.44
CA ARG A 162 2.98 -13.76 11.18
C ARG A 162 2.94 -12.54 10.26
N ALA A 163 1.78 -11.91 10.10
CA ALA A 163 1.61 -10.72 9.30
C ALA A 163 2.39 -9.53 9.86
N ILE A 164 2.38 -9.32 11.17
CA ILE A 164 3.18 -8.28 11.85
C ILE A 164 4.66 -8.46 11.52
N ARG A 165 5.22 -9.66 11.78
CA ARG A 165 6.64 -9.94 11.45
C ARG A 165 6.96 -9.74 9.97
N TYR A 166 6.03 -10.07 9.10
CA TYR A 166 6.20 -9.84 7.66
C TYR A 166 6.31 -8.35 7.34
N VAL A 167 5.39 -7.53 7.88
CA VAL A 167 5.36 -6.08 7.67
C VAL A 167 6.61 -5.41 8.24
N GLU A 168 7.00 -5.74 9.47
CA GLU A 168 8.18 -5.17 10.13
C GLU A 168 9.49 -5.47 9.38
N ARG A 169 9.61 -6.67 8.79
CA ARG A 169 10.80 -7.07 8.02
C ARG A 169 10.81 -6.57 6.58
N ASN A 170 9.71 -6.02 6.10
CA ASN A 170 9.58 -5.63 4.70
C ASN A 170 10.57 -4.53 4.28
N PRO A 171 10.82 -3.47 5.06
CA PRO A 171 11.83 -2.47 4.70
C PRO A 171 13.21 -3.08 4.48
N GLY A 172 13.64 -4.01 5.34
CA GLY A 172 14.93 -4.69 5.20
C GLY A 172 15.07 -5.53 3.92
N LYS A 173 13.97 -6.10 3.40
CA LYS A 173 13.98 -6.83 2.12
C LYS A 173 14.25 -5.92 0.92
N GLU A 174 13.97 -4.63 1.07
CA GLU A 174 14.25 -3.59 0.07
C GLU A 174 15.51 -2.77 0.38
N GLY A 175 16.39 -3.27 1.27
CA GLY A 175 17.60 -2.57 1.67
C GLY A 175 17.36 -1.26 2.43
N LYS A 176 16.20 -1.13 3.09
CA LYS A 176 15.83 0.04 3.88
C LYS A 176 15.99 -0.25 5.37
N ALA A 177 16.20 0.80 6.16
CA ALA A 177 16.19 0.69 7.61
C ALA A 177 14.81 0.23 8.11
N LEU A 178 14.81 -0.49 9.23
CA LEU A 178 13.57 -0.84 9.93
C LEU A 178 12.86 0.42 10.39
N GLN A 179 11.54 0.40 10.27
CA GLN A 179 10.70 1.54 10.63
C GLN A 179 10.03 1.30 11.98
N ARG A 180 9.97 2.36 12.78
CA ARG A 180 9.20 2.39 14.02
C ARG A 180 8.27 3.59 13.98
N TRP A 181 6.99 3.34 14.17
CA TRP A 181 5.95 4.37 14.13
C TRP A 181 5.29 4.50 15.49
N SER A 182 5.15 5.72 16.01
CA SER A 182 4.53 5.99 17.32
C SER A 182 3.07 5.55 17.42
N PHE A 183 2.39 5.43 16.28
CA PHE A 183 1.00 4.98 16.20
C PHE A 183 0.82 3.47 16.14
N VAL A 184 1.89 2.70 16.17
CA VAL A 184 1.82 1.23 16.17
C VAL A 184 1.66 0.75 17.60
N THR A 185 0.61 -0.03 17.85
CA THR A 185 0.30 -0.67 19.14
C THR A 185 0.78 -2.11 19.12
N PRO A 186 1.50 -2.59 20.13
CA PRO A 186 1.85 -4.01 20.25
C PRO A 186 0.61 -4.90 20.18
N PHE A 187 0.77 -6.08 19.60
CA PHE A 187 -0.26 -7.13 19.59
C PHE A 187 0.08 -8.17 20.66
N ASP A 188 -0.74 -8.26 21.69
CA ASP A 188 -0.60 -9.19 22.83
C ASP A 188 -1.12 -10.61 22.50
#